data_c9fdb8987edaff5550ce688c31596578
#
_entry.id   c9fdb8987edaff5550ce688c31596578
#
_cell.length_a   1.000
_cell.length_b   1.000
_cell.length_c   1.000
_cell.angle_alpha   90.00
_cell.angle_beta   90.00
_cell.angle_gamma   90.00
#
_symmetry.space_group_name_H-M   'P 1'
#
loop_
_entity.id
_entity.type
_entity.pdbx_description
1 polymer ?
#
loop_
_entity_poly.entity_id
_entity_poly.type
_entity_poly.pdbx_seq_one_letter_code
_entity_poly.pdbx_strand_id
1 'polypeptide(L)'
;MSLSFIPHDLSFKFEFGQRTSGSQVSRERAMLTLILGGVRSGKSRMAENLAADFPGPITYLATAQAKDTEMQERVALHRKHRPKHWKTIEEPIRVAQVVSDYPAPKNLVVVDCLTLWMTNLLLVDDAFETGRTELEALIAEVNRKRSNLVLVSNETNSGVVPMDSLSRRFCDEMGVLHQKLAGLSDDVILMVAGIPTCVKTESNGAI
;
A
#
# COMPACT_ATOMS: atom_id res chain seq x y z
N MET A 1 -10.31 -36.97 9.46
CA MET A 1 -11.42 -35.99 9.54
C MET A 1 -11.06 -34.81 8.65
N SER A 2 -11.78 -34.71 7.55
CA SER A 2 -11.55 -33.75 6.46
C SER A 2 -12.13 -32.40 6.85
N LEU A 3 -11.29 -31.37 6.93
CA LEU A 3 -11.71 -29.96 7.00
C LEU A 3 -11.71 -29.39 5.58
N SER A 4 -12.75 -29.69 4.85
CA SER A 4 -13.11 -29.00 3.62
C SER A 4 -14.31 -28.10 3.90
N PHE A 5 -14.18 -26.86 3.48
CA PHE A 5 -15.21 -25.89 3.17
C PHE A 5 -14.94 -24.51 3.79
N ILE A 6 -14.12 -23.74 3.11
CA ILE A 6 -14.25 -22.28 3.13
C ILE A 6 -14.81 -21.92 1.75
N PRO A 7 -16.00 -21.33 1.64
CA PRO A 7 -16.53 -20.91 0.36
C PRO A 7 -15.67 -19.77 -0.21
N HIS A 8 -15.20 -19.95 -1.44
CA HIS A 8 -14.34 -19.02 -2.19
C HIS A 8 -15.08 -17.83 -2.80
N ASP A 9 -16.30 -17.51 -2.35
CA ASP A 9 -17.07 -16.45 -3.01
C ASP A 9 -17.68 -15.47 -1.98
N LEU A 10 -16.79 -14.68 -1.37
CA LEU A 10 -17.14 -13.36 -0.88
C LEU A 10 -16.60 -12.35 -1.90
N SER A 11 -17.24 -12.29 -3.07
CA SER A 11 -17.06 -11.17 -4.00
C SER A 11 -17.68 -9.93 -3.37
N PHE A 12 -16.97 -9.33 -2.43
CA PHE A 12 -17.20 -7.93 -2.09
C PHE A 12 -16.77 -7.13 -3.32
N LYS A 13 -17.69 -6.84 -4.21
CA LYS A 13 -17.52 -5.80 -5.23
C LYS A 13 -17.41 -4.48 -4.46
N PHE A 14 -16.19 -4.10 -4.15
CA PHE A 14 -15.90 -2.70 -3.92
C PHE A 14 -16.06 -2.05 -5.31
N GLU A 15 -17.24 -1.57 -5.62
CA GLU A 15 -17.41 -0.73 -6.78
C GLU A 15 -16.54 0.50 -6.50
N PHE A 16 -15.41 0.60 -7.22
CA PHE A 16 -14.78 1.90 -7.45
C PHE A 16 -15.92 2.83 -7.84
N GLY A 17 -16.24 3.77 -6.95
CA GLY A 17 -17.46 4.55 -7.04
C GLY A 17 -17.76 4.83 -8.49
N GLN A 18 -18.91 4.32 -8.98
CA GLN A 18 -19.46 4.75 -10.26
C GLN A 18 -19.62 6.26 -10.12
N ARG A 19 -18.56 6.97 -10.52
CA ARG A 19 -18.67 8.42 -10.75
C ARG A 19 -19.73 8.55 -11.82
N THR A 20 -20.93 8.88 -11.35
CA THR A 20 -22.09 9.14 -12.18
C THR A 20 -21.65 9.94 -13.41
N SER A 21 -22.08 9.51 -14.57
CA SER A 21 -21.82 10.05 -15.89
C SER A 21 -22.35 11.50 -16.03
N GLY A 22 -21.69 12.43 -15.36
CA GLY A 22 -22.01 13.85 -15.38
C GLY A 22 -20.73 14.66 -15.43
N SER A 23 -20.31 15.00 -16.63
CA SER A 23 -19.18 15.87 -17.02
C SER A 23 -17.86 15.17 -17.34
N GLN A 24 -17.41 15.39 -18.57
CA GLN A 24 -16.15 14.90 -19.16
C GLN A 24 -14.85 15.48 -18.50
N VAL A 25 -14.94 16.15 -17.36
CA VAL A 25 -13.81 16.87 -16.75
C VAL A 25 -13.06 16.05 -15.67
N SER A 26 -13.53 14.85 -15.27
CA SER A 26 -12.98 14.14 -14.08
C SER A 26 -11.99 12.99 -14.37
N ARG A 27 -11.48 12.81 -15.60
CA ARG A 27 -10.56 11.71 -15.96
C ARG A 27 -9.07 11.97 -15.73
N GLU A 28 -8.68 13.13 -15.27
CA GLU A 28 -7.27 13.54 -15.16
C GLU A 28 -6.69 13.48 -13.73
N ARG A 29 -7.50 13.26 -12.70
CA ARG A 29 -7.01 13.24 -11.33
C ARG A 29 -6.48 11.84 -10.97
N ALA A 30 -5.22 11.78 -10.55
CA ALA A 30 -4.60 10.57 -10.04
C ALA A 30 -5.31 10.08 -8.76
N MET A 31 -5.45 8.77 -8.63
CA MET A 31 -6.10 8.09 -7.51
C MET A 31 -5.07 7.65 -6.48
N LEU A 32 -5.36 7.87 -5.21
CA LEU A 32 -4.56 7.37 -4.09
C LEU A 32 -5.41 6.59 -3.11
N THR A 33 -5.11 5.31 -2.94
CA THR A 33 -5.73 4.45 -1.93
C THR A 33 -4.69 3.96 -0.93
N LEU A 34 -4.94 4.15 0.36
CA LEU A 34 -4.14 3.61 1.45
C LEU A 34 -4.85 2.40 2.08
N ILE A 35 -4.19 1.24 2.10
CA ILE A 35 -4.71 0.01 2.70
C ILE A 35 -3.90 -0.32 3.94
N LEU A 36 -4.55 -0.27 5.10
CA LEU A 36 -4.00 -0.58 6.41
C LEU A 36 -4.55 -1.91 6.94
N GLY A 37 -3.91 -2.47 7.94
CA GLY A 37 -4.41 -3.64 8.68
C GLY A 37 -3.30 -4.51 9.26
N GLY A 38 -3.65 -5.43 10.14
CA GLY A 38 -2.70 -6.34 10.80
C GLY A 38 -2.03 -7.33 9.85
N VAL A 39 -1.06 -8.08 10.37
CA VAL A 39 -0.42 -9.19 9.63
C VAL A 39 -1.49 -10.20 9.18
N ARG A 40 -1.40 -10.68 7.93
CA ARG A 40 -2.34 -11.64 7.32
C ARG A 40 -3.82 -11.20 7.31
N SER A 41 -4.09 -9.90 7.39
CA SER A 41 -5.46 -9.36 7.35
C SER A 41 -6.08 -9.31 5.94
N GLY A 42 -5.34 -9.67 4.88
CA GLY A 42 -5.84 -9.66 3.50
C GLY A 42 -5.50 -8.41 2.68
N LYS A 43 -4.64 -7.51 3.19
CA LYS A 43 -4.26 -6.25 2.52
C LYS A 43 -3.73 -6.43 1.10
N SER A 44 -2.73 -7.31 0.90
CA SER A 44 -2.13 -7.53 -0.43
C SER A 44 -3.16 -8.04 -1.42
N ARG A 45 -4.05 -8.98 -0.99
CA ARG A 45 -5.14 -9.47 -1.84
C ARG A 45 -6.13 -8.34 -2.19
N MET A 46 -6.46 -7.46 -1.23
CA MET A 46 -7.29 -6.29 -1.50
C MET A 46 -6.63 -5.35 -2.51
N ALA A 47 -5.33 -5.07 -2.36
CA ALA A 47 -4.56 -4.26 -3.30
C ALA A 47 -4.53 -4.88 -4.70
N GLU A 48 -4.34 -6.20 -4.80
CA GLU A 48 -4.37 -6.95 -6.06
C GLU A 48 -5.75 -6.88 -6.73
N ASN A 49 -6.83 -7.02 -5.96
CA ASN A 49 -8.19 -6.90 -6.49
C ASN A 49 -8.46 -5.50 -7.04
N LEU A 50 -8.11 -4.44 -6.27
CA LEU A 50 -8.24 -3.06 -6.73
C LEU A 50 -7.42 -2.80 -8.00
N ALA A 51 -6.20 -3.33 -8.05
CA ALA A 51 -5.33 -3.16 -9.21
C ALA A 51 -5.85 -3.90 -10.44
N ALA A 52 -6.46 -5.08 -10.28
CA ALA A 52 -7.01 -5.86 -11.39
C ALA A 52 -8.14 -5.14 -12.13
N ASP A 53 -8.86 -4.24 -11.46
CA ASP A 53 -9.93 -3.44 -12.04
C ASP A 53 -9.41 -2.17 -12.76
N PHE A 54 -8.10 -1.89 -12.68
CA PHE A 54 -7.49 -0.74 -13.33
C PHE A 54 -7.31 -0.99 -14.84
N PRO A 55 -7.73 -0.07 -15.73
CA PRO A 55 -7.75 -0.33 -17.17
C PRO A 55 -6.40 -0.19 -17.87
N GLY A 56 -5.30 0.07 -17.14
CA GLY A 56 -3.98 0.34 -17.68
C GLY A 56 -2.88 -0.59 -17.15
N PRO A 57 -1.63 -0.33 -17.52
CA PRO A 57 -0.48 -1.07 -17.01
C PRO A 57 -0.35 -0.94 -15.50
N ILE A 58 -0.01 -2.06 -14.85
CA ILE A 58 0.17 -2.15 -13.41
C ILE A 58 1.64 -2.44 -13.11
N THR A 59 2.24 -1.62 -12.24
CA THR A 59 3.56 -1.83 -11.68
C THR A 59 3.41 -2.22 -10.22
N TYR A 60 3.84 -3.42 -9.87
CA TYR A 60 3.89 -3.88 -8.49
C TYR A 60 5.29 -3.62 -7.94
N LEU A 61 5.39 -2.73 -6.98
CA LEU A 61 6.63 -2.36 -6.30
C LEU A 61 6.73 -3.15 -4.98
N ALA A 62 7.62 -4.14 -4.96
CA ALA A 62 7.93 -4.94 -3.80
C ALA A 62 9.09 -4.31 -3.03
N THR A 63 8.87 -3.98 -1.76
CA THR A 63 9.89 -3.36 -0.90
C THR A 63 10.61 -4.39 -0.02
N ALA A 64 10.16 -5.65 -0.03
CA ALA A 64 10.73 -6.72 0.76
C ALA A 64 12.16 -7.05 0.32
N GLN A 65 13.08 -7.14 1.29
CA GLN A 65 14.38 -7.79 1.11
C GLN A 65 14.30 -9.20 1.68
N ALA A 66 14.43 -10.21 0.83
CA ALA A 66 14.37 -11.62 1.23
C ALA A 66 15.70 -12.06 1.90
N LYS A 67 15.96 -11.58 3.12
CA LYS A 67 17.21 -11.82 3.85
C LYS A 67 17.27 -13.20 4.53
N ASP A 68 16.14 -13.86 4.73
CA ASP A 68 16.04 -15.19 5.33
C ASP A 68 15.09 -16.10 4.52
N THR A 69 15.16 -17.40 4.83
CA THR A 69 14.40 -18.45 4.12
C THR A 69 12.89 -18.24 4.24
N GLU A 70 12.38 -17.84 5.41
CA GLU A 70 10.96 -17.59 5.62
C GLU A 70 10.46 -16.44 4.74
N MET A 71 11.21 -15.34 4.67
CA MET A 71 10.89 -14.21 3.84
C MET A 71 10.97 -14.56 2.34
N GLN A 72 11.95 -15.39 1.93
CA GLN A 72 12.06 -15.90 0.57
C GLN A 72 10.81 -16.69 0.16
N GLU A 73 10.34 -17.59 1.03
CA GLU A 73 9.12 -18.36 0.79
C GLU A 73 7.88 -17.47 0.70
N ARG A 74 7.76 -16.47 1.57
CA ARG A 74 6.67 -15.48 1.53
C ARG A 74 6.68 -14.68 0.23
N VAL A 75 7.82 -14.16 -0.18
CA VAL A 75 7.96 -13.43 -1.45
C VAL A 75 7.63 -14.33 -2.64
N ALA A 76 8.11 -15.58 -2.65
CA ALA A 76 7.81 -16.54 -3.70
C ALA A 76 6.31 -16.86 -3.79
N LEU A 77 5.63 -17.03 -2.65
CA LEU A 77 4.20 -17.25 -2.59
C LEU A 77 3.42 -16.05 -3.14
N HIS A 78 3.77 -14.83 -2.75
CA HIS A 78 3.16 -13.61 -3.28
C HIS A 78 3.37 -13.46 -4.79
N ARG A 79 4.59 -13.74 -5.28
CA ARG A 79 4.88 -13.74 -6.73
C ARG A 79 4.02 -14.73 -7.51
N LYS A 80 3.75 -15.91 -6.95
CA LYS A 80 2.98 -16.98 -7.60
C LYS A 80 1.52 -16.60 -7.85
N HIS A 81 0.93 -15.77 -6.99
CA HIS A 81 -0.47 -15.35 -7.08
C HIS A 81 -0.67 -14.11 -7.98
N ARG A 82 0.41 -13.38 -8.30
CA ARG A 82 0.31 -12.17 -9.15
C ARG A 82 0.06 -12.53 -10.61
N PRO A 83 -0.78 -11.75 -11.30
CA PRO A 83 -0.95 -11.88 -12.73
C PRO A 83 0.39 -11.68 -13.47
N LYS A 84 0.73 -12.60 -14.39
CA LYS A 84 2.02 -12.60 -15.11
C LYS A 84 2.27 -11.35 -15.97
N HIS A 85 1.22 -10.64 -16.34
CA HIS A 85 1.31 -9.41 -17.15
C HIS A 85 1.63 -8.16 -16.33
N TRP A 86 1.63 -8.23 -15.00
CA TRP A 86 2.03 -7.11 -14.15
C TRP A 86 3.56 -6.99 -14.14
N LYS A 87 4.04 -5.75 -14.26
CA LYS A 87 5.45 -5.47 -14.07
C LYS A 87 5.77 -5.51 -12.57
N THR A 88 6.74 -6.34 -12.17
CA THR A 88 7.24 -6.36 -10.78
C THR A 88 8.59 -5.67 -10.73
N ILE A 89 8.74 -4.72 -9.80
CA ILE A 89 9.98 -4.03 -9.46
C ILE A 89 10.29 -4.34 -8.00
N GLU A 90 11.53 -4.68 -7.71
CA GLU A 90 12.05 -4.85 -6.36
C GLU A 90 12.92 -3.65 -6.03
N GLU A 91 12.43 -2.77 -5.18
CA GLU A 91 13.14 -1.59 -4.73
C GLU A 91 12.90 -1.36 -3.23
N PRO A 92 13.91 -1.66 -2.40
CA PRO A 92 13.76 -1.61 -0.95
C PRO A 92 13.87 -0.21 -0.35
N ILE A 93 14.39 0.79 -1.06
CA ILE A 93 14.73 2.11 -0.53
C ILE A 93 14.07 3.23 -1.31
N ARG A 94 14.33 3.32 -2.63
CA ARG A 94 13.96 4.48 -3.47
C ARG A 94 12.53 4.39 -4.01
N VAL A 95 11.56 4.23 -3.13
CA VAL A 95 10.14 4.08 -3.51
C VAL A 95 9.62 5.31 -4.26
N ALA A 96 9.99 6.51 -3.80
CA ALA A 96 9.57 7.77 -4.43
C ALA A 96 10.02 7.88 -5.90
N GLN A 97 11.24 7.43 -6.22
CA GLN A 97 11.76 7.42 -7.59
C GLN A 97 10.92 6.50 -8.48
N VAL A 98 10.64 5.27 -8.01
CA VAL A 98 9.82 4.34 -8.80
C VAL A 98 8.42 4.91 -9.02
N VAL A 99 7.80 5.52 -8.01
CA VAL A 99 6.48 6.16 -8.15
C VAL A 99 6.52 7.26 -9.22
N SER A 100 7.56 8.09 -9.26
CA SER A 100 7.68 9.18 -10.23
C SER A 100 7.90 8.69 -11.68
N ASP A 101 8.49 7.51 -11.86
CA ASP A 101 8.76 6.91 -13.17
C ASP A 101 7.50 6.36 -13.86
N TYR A 102 6.38 6.21 -13.11
CA TYR A 102 5.12 5.65 -13.62
C TYR A 102 3.93 6.60 -13.39
N PRO A 103 3.89 7.73 -14.13
CA PRO A 103 2.86 8.74 -13.90
C PRO A 103 1.47 8.31 -14.38
N ALA A 104 0.44 8.89 -13.72
CA ALA A 104 -0.95 8.86 -14.17
C ALA A 104 -1.11 9.60 -15.54
N PRO A 105 -2.23 9.42 -16.26
CA PRO A 105 -3.37 8.56 -15.89
C PRO A 105 -3.20 7.10 -16.30
N LYS A 106 -2.15 6.77 -17.07
CA LYS A 106 -2.03 5.47 -17.75
C LYS A 106 -1.57 4.34 -16.85
N ASN A 107 -0.80 4.63 -15.80
CA ASN A 107 -0.17 3.63 -14.95
C ASN A 107 -0.80 3.60 -13.55
N LEU A 108 -0.80 2.42 -12.93
CA LEU A 108 -1.06 2.22 -11.51
C LEU A 108 0.18 1.60 -10.87
N VAL A 109 0.63 2.17 -9.74
CA VAL A 109 1.69 1.59 -8.92
C VAL A 109 1.09 1.04 -7.62
N VAL A 110 1.32 -0.23 -7.34
CA VAL A 110 1.00 -0.87 -6.07
C VAL A 110 2.28 -1.00 -5.27
N VAL A 111 2.36 -0.37 -4.10
CA VAL A 111 3.51 -0.45 -3.19
C VAL A 111 3.18 -1.44 -2.06
N ASP A 112 3.84 -2.58 -2.04
CA ASP A 112 3.66 -3.61 -1.00
C ASP A 112 5.03 -4.02 -0.40
N CYS A 113 5.39 -3.51 0.80
CA CYS A 113 4.58 -2.66 1.67
C CYS A 113 5.42 -1.55 2.32
N LEU A 114 4.77 -0.50 2.77
CA LEU A 114 5.43 0.60 3.47
C LEU A 114 6.08 0.16 4.80
N THR A 115 5.56 -0.88 5.43
CA THR A 115 6.10 -1.46 6.67
C THR A 115 7.52 -1.99 6.48
N LEU A 116 7.74 -2.82 5.45
CA LEU A 116 9.07 -3.34 5.13
C LEU A 116 9.98 -2.25 4.58
N TRP A 117 9.44 -1.32 3.83
CA TRP A 117 10.18 -0.14 3.38
C TRP A 117 10.71 0.67 4.56
N MET A 118 9.87 1.00 5.56
CA MET A 118 10.30 1.69 6.79
C MET A 118 11.39 0.91 7.53
N THR A 119 11.24 -0.41 7.64
CA THR A 119 12.26 -1.27 8.24
C THR A 119 13.59 -1.15 7.50
N ASN A 120 13.56 -1.17 6.17
CA ASN A 120 14.78 -1.01 5.36
C ASN A 120 15.41 0.38 5.59
N LEU A 121 14.61 1.44 5.60
CA LEU A 121 15.09 2.80 5.83
C LEU A 121 15.77 2.97 7.20
N LEU A 122 15.20 2.39 8.25
CA LEU A 122 15.76 2.43 9.60
C LEU A 122 17.09 1.66 9.74
N LEU A 123 17.35 0.72 8.82
CA LEU A 123 18.56 -0.11 8.82
C LEU A 123 19.63 0.39 7.85
N VAL A 124 19.39 1.45 7.07
CA VAL A 124 20.38 2.00 6.12
C VAL A 124 21.46 2.79 6.82
N ASP A 125 21.06 3.69 7.73
CA ASP A 125 21.97 4.53 8.50
C ASP A 125 21.40 4.83 9.88
N ASP A 126 22.30 4.93 10.88
CA ASP A 126 21.91 5.15 12.29
C ASP A 126 21.25 6.51 12.52
N ALA A 127 21.59 7.52 11.72
CA ALA A 127 21.04 8.87 11.80
C ALA A 127 19.67 8.99 11.16
N PHE A 128 19.25 8.00 10.35
CA PHE A 128 18.00 7.99 9.60
C PHE A 128 17.88 9.16 8.60
N GLU A 129 18.98 9.63 8.06
CA GLU A 129 18.99 10.74 7.09
C GLU A 129 18.40 10.29 5.74
N THR A 130 18.82 9.11 5.28
CA THR A 130 18.24 8.48 4.09
C THR A 130 16.74 8.26 4.28
N GLY A 131 16.30 7.79 5.43
CA GLY A 131 14.89 7.57 5.74
C GLY A 131 14.08 8.86 5.66
N ARG A 132 14.54 9.93 6.30
CA ARG A 132 13.85 11.24 6.23
C ARG A 132 13.73 11.74 4.79
N THR A 133 14.81 11.68 4.03
CA THR A 133 14.83 12.10 2.63
C THR A 133 13.83 11.32 1.78
N GLU A 134 13.79 10.00 1.91
CA GLU A 134 12.87 9.14 1.16
C GLU A 134 11.41 9.32 1.58
N LEU A 135 11.13 9.50 2.88
CA LEU A 135 9.78 9.80 3.38
C LEU A 135 9.26 11.13 2.82
N GLU A 136 10.09 12.17 2.86
CA GLU A 136 9.74 13.48 2.31
C GLU A 136 9.53 13.43 0.80
N ALA A 137 10.40 12.70 0.08
CA ALA A 137 10.29 12.51 -1.36
C ALA A 137 8.98 11.76 -1.73
N LEU A 138 8.62 10.69 -1.02
CA LEU A 138 7.36 9.98 -1.26
C LEU A 138 6.15 10.87 -0.99
N ILE A 139 6.12 11.60 0.11
CA ILE A 139 5.02 12.53 0.43
C ILE A 139 4.91 13.62 -0.63
N ALA A 140 6.04 14.14 -1.12
CA ALA A 140 6.04 15.13 -2.19
C ALA A 140 5.47 14.58 -3.51
N GLU A 141 5.85 13.35 -3.91
CA GLU A 141 5.29 12.69 -5.10
C GLU A 141 3.78 12.43 -4.97
N VAL A 142 3.35 11.91 -3.82
CA VAL A 142 1.93 11.70 -3.52
C VAL A 142 1.14 13.02 -3.58
N ASN A 143 1.67 14.08 -2.99
CA ASN A 143 1.01 15.40 -2.96
C ASN A 143 0.88 16.04 -4.35
N ARG A 144 1.81 15.74 -5.25
CA ARG A 144 1.73 16.20 -6.66
C ARG A 144 0.58 15.57 -7.43
N LYS A 145 -0.01 14.47 -6.92
CA LYS A 145 -1.13 13.72 -7.54
C LYS A 145 -0.87 13.36 -9.00
N ARG A 146 0.35 12.95 -9.30
CA ARG A 146 0.78 12.61 -10.67
C ARG A 146 0.77 11.11 -10.96
N SER A 147 0.56 10.26 -9.95
CA SER A 147 0.59 8.80 -10.08
C SER A 147 -0.64 8.18 -9.43
N ASN A 148 -1.26 7.20 -10.08
CA ASN A 148 -2.26 6.36 -9.43
C ASN A 148 -1.53 5.39 -8.50
N LEU A 149 -1.92 5.36 -7.23
CA LEU A 149 -1.22 4.61 -6.19
C LEU A 149 -2.18 3.78 -5.34
N VAL A 150 -1.78 2.54 -5.08
CA VAL A 150 -2.30 1.73 -3.98
C VAL A 150 -1.14 1.46 -3.03
N LEU A 151 -1.21 2.01 -1.83
CA LEU A 151 -0.19 1.88 -0.80
C LEU A 151 -0.65 0.87 0.25
N VAL A 152 0.14 -0.18 0.48
CA VAL A 152 -0.15 -1.22 1.47
C VAL A 152 0.76 -1.03 2.68
N SER A 153 0.18 -1.04 3.89
CA SER A 153 0.94 -0.96 5.12
C SER A 153 0.32 -1.77 6.26
N ASN A 154 1.16 -2.30 7.16
CA ASN A 154 0.63 -2.85 8.40
C ASN A 154 0.22 -1.73 9.35
N GLU A 155 -0.94 -1.91 9.99
CA GLU A 155 -1.28 -1.17 11.20
C GLU A 155 -0.52 -1.80 12.38
N THR A 156 0.47 -1.07 12.91
CA THR A 156 1.37 -1.56 13.96
C THR A 156 1.23 -0.80 15.27
N ASN A 157 0.43 0.28 15.29
CA ASN A 157 0.39 1.24 16.40
C ASN A 157 -0.82 1.07 17.33
N SER A 158 -1.66 0.05 17.09
CA SER A 158 -2.83 -0.24 17.92
C SER A 158 -2.53 -1.10 19.16
N GLY A 159 -1.26 -1.38 19.42
CA GLY A 159 -0.79 -2.22 20.53
C GLY A 159 -0.09 -1.45 21.63
N VAL A 160 0.63 -2.20 22.49
CA VAL A 160 1.45 -1.63 23.56
C VAL A 160 2.68 -0.95 22.97
N VAL A 161 3.08 0.18 23.53
CA VAL A 161 4.31 0.89 23.15
C VAL A 161 5.53 -0.03 23.39
N PRO A 162 6.38 -0.29 22.39
CA PRO A 162 7.53 -1.20 22.53
C PRO A 162 8.55 -0.74 23.56
N MET A 163 9.22 -1.70 24.20
CA MET A 163 10.25 -1.44 25.22
C MET A 163 11.57 -0.96 24.61
N ASP A 164 11.95 -1.47 23.45
CA ASP A 164 13.20 -1.08 22.78
C ASP A 164 13.05 0.20 21.94
N SER A 165 14.14 0.95 21.81
CA SER A 165 14.14 2.25 21.17
C SER A 165 13.92 2.20 19.67
N LEU A 166 14.42 1.14 18.99
CA LEU A 166 14.27 1.00 17.55
C LEU A 166 12.80 0.73 17.17
N SER A 167 12.15 -0.17 17.89
CA SER A 167 10.71 -0.45 17.66
C SER A 167 9.83 0.76 17.98
N ARG A 168 10.16 1.54 19.04
CA ARG A 168 9.44 2.79 19.30
C ARG A 168 9.59 3.77 18.14
N ARG A 169 10.84 3.97 17.68
CA ARG A 169 11.10 4.84 16.53
C ARG A 169 10.34 4.38 15.29
N PHE A 170 10.34 3.08 15.02
CA PHE A 170 9.56 2.51 13.93
C PHE A 170 8.06 2.87 14.06
N CYS A 171 7.46 2.69 15.25
CA CYS A 171 6.07 3.03 15.48
C CYS A 171 5.81 4.53 15.29
N ASP A 172 6.70 5.40 15.79
CA ASP A 172 6.55 6.85 15.68
C ASP A 172 6.61 7.29 14.22
N GLU A 173 7.62 6.85 13.45
CA GLU A 173 7.78 7.20 12.04
C GLU A 173 6.63 6.65 11.18
N MET A 174 6.19 5.40 11.44
CA MET A 174 5.04 4.81 10.75
C MET A 174 3.75 5.55 11.07
N GLY A 175 3.52 5.94 12.32
CA GLY A 175 2.35 6.70 12.72
C GLY A 175 2.28 8.06 12.02
N VAL A 176 3.40 8.79 11.96
CA VAL A 176 3.49 10.07 11.25
C VAL A 176 3.27 9.88 9.74
N LEU A 177 3.88 8.86 9.14
CA LEU A 177 3.71 8.54 7.72
C LEU A 177 2.24 8.21 7.39
N HIS A 178 1.60 7.35 8.20
CA HIS A 178 0.19 6.98 7.99
C HIS A 178 -0.74 8.18 8.08
N GLN A 179 -0.55 9.09 9.05
CA GLN A 179 -1.37 10.31 9.17
C GLN A 179 -1.24 11.19 7.92
N LYS A 180 0.00 11.42 7.43
CA LYS A 180 0.24 12.22 6.23
C LYS A 180 -0.39 11.58 4.99
N LEU A 181 -0.17 10.27 4.79
CA LEU A 181 -0.72 9.55 3.65
C LEU A 181 -2.24 9.46 3.69
N ALA A 182 -2.84 9.20 4.85
CA ALA A 182 -4.29 9.17 5.02
C ALA A 182 -4.93 10.53 4.72
N GLY A 183 -4.28 11.63 5.13
CA GLY A 183 -4.72 12.99 4.79
C GLY A 183 -4.76 13.25 3.29
N LEU A 184 -3.77 12.74 2.54
CA LEU A 184 -3.62 12.92 1.09
C LEU A 184 -4.43 11.90 0.27
N SER A 185 -4.78 10.74 0.84
CA SER A 185 -5.50 9.66 0.17
C SER A 185 -6.93 10.03 -0.15
N ASP A 186 -7.41 9.57 -1.29
CA ASP A 186 -8.81 9.63 -1.68
C ASP A 186 -9.61 8.58 -0.88
N ASP A 187 -9.03 7.37 -0.72
CA ASP A 187 -9.62 6.30 0.06
C ASP A 187 -8.63 5.76 1.10
N VAL A 188 -9.13 5.46 2.30
CA VAL A 188 -8.40 4.73 3.35
C VAL A 188 -9.21 3.52 3.76
N ILE A 189 -8.62 2.33 3.61
CA ILE A 189 -9.26 1.04 3.89
C ILE A 189 -8.51 0.36 5.03
N LEU A 190 -9.23 -0.04 6.07
CA LEU A 190 -8.71 -0.88 7.15
C LEU A 190 -9.15 -2.33 6.94
N MET A 191 -8.19 -3.24 6.79
CA MET A 191 -8.44 -4.67 6.66
C MET A 191 -8.45 -5.36 8.02
N VAL A 192 -9.59 -5.94 8.40
CA VAL A 192 -9.74 -6.72 9.62
C VAL A 192 -10.24 -8.12 9.26
N ALA A 193 -9.45 -9.16 9.56
CA ALA A 193 -9.83 -10.56 9.32
C ALA A 193 -10.32 -10.86 7.89
N GLY A 194 -9.73 -10.22 6.89
CA GLY A 194 -10.12 -10.37 5.47
C GLY A 194 -11.28 -9.47 5.03
N ILE A 195 -11.85 -8.70 5.94
CA ILE A 195 -13.00 -7.81 5.68
C ILE A 195 -12.49 -6.38 5.53
N PRO A 196 -12.77 -5.67 4.41
CA PRO A 196 -12.44 -4.27 4.26
C PRO A 196 -13.41 -3.39 5.04
N THR A 197 -12.88 -2.42 5.78
CA THR A 197 -13.62 -1.36 6.43
C THR A 197 -13.18 -0.03 5.82
N CYS A 198 -14.10 0.72 5.24
CA CYS A 198 -13.81 2.05 4.72
C CYS A 198 -13.67 3.03 5.89
N VAL A 199 -12.46 3.59 6.05
CA VAL A 199 -12.17 4.61 7.08
C VAL A 199 -12.37 6.00 6.51
N LYS A 200 -12.00 6.19 5.23
CA LYS A 200 -12.18 7.44 4.49
C LYS A 200 -12.50 7.12 3.05
N THR A 201 -13.41 7.87 2.45
CA THR A 201 -13.61 7.91 1.00
C THR A 201 -13.90 9.36 0.57
N GLU A 202 -13.51 9.70 -0.66
CA GLU A 202 -13.72 11.06 -1.19
C GLU A 202 -15.20 11.50 -1.19
N SER A 203 -16.13 10.53 -1.25
CA SER A 203 -17.60 10.79 -1.19
C SER A 203 -18.11 11.16 0.22
N ASN A 204 -17.35 10.81 1.27
CA ASN A 204 -17.72 11.03 2.66
C ASN A 204 -16.76 12.04 3.31
N GLY A 205 -16.67 13.25 2.84
CA GLY A 205 -15.77 14.26 3.39
C GLY A 205 -15.43 13.99 4.86
N ALA A 206 -14.18 14.19 5.28
CA ALA A 206 -13.68 13.88 6.62
C ALA A 206 -14.71 14.30 7.70
N ILE A 207 -15.03 13.33 8.60
CA ILE A 207 -15.81 13.60 9.81
C ILE A 207 -14.98 14.50 10.72
#